data_e8aa184fc6b2243991da2aa49f8e5cf9
#
_entry.id   e8aa184fc6b2243991da2aa49f8e5cf9
#
_cell.length_a   1.000
_cell.length_b   1.000
_cell.length_c   1.000
_cell.angle_alpha   90.00
_cell.angle_beta   90.00
_cell.angle_gamma   90.00
#
_symmetry.space_group_name_H-M   'P 1'
#
loop_
_entity.id
_entity.type
_entity.pdbx_description
1 polymer ?
#
loop_
_entity_poly.entity_id
_entity_poly.type
_entity_poly.pdbx_seq_one_letter_code
_entity_poly.pdbx_strand_id
1 'polypeptide(L)'
;MKRKKPKLASPKVRKFARQLGANIIKIQGSQRSGRVSEEDVKNFIKKQFLDVQNKESKEILKSDYNHNEFGKIEIKDLPRIKKISSKQLAKSWTEIPHVTQHDEIDITEMEDFRNSLRDLYTGEKISVTPLAFIMKAVVNALKIFPNFNASLDSENSKIIYKKYFHIGVAVDTPHGLMVPKIRNVDKMNIKKIGEELKKVSKLCRELKIDK
;
A
#
# COMPACT_ATOMS: atom_id res chain seq x y z
N MET A 1 10.84 23.97 45.51
CA MET A 1 11.32 23.39 44.21
C MET A 1 12.40 22.36 44.45
N LYS A 2 12.14 21.06 44.23
CA LYS A 2 13.18 20.00 44.38
C LYS A 2 14.16 20.09 43.22
N ARG A 3 15.42 20.45 43.46
CA ARG A 3 16.50 20.42 42.47
C ARG A 3 16.68 18.98 41.98
N LYS A 4 16.39 18.71 40.69
CA LYS A 4 16.63 17.39 40.09
C LYS A 4 18.13 17.10 40.09
N LYS A 5 18.53 15.96 40.64
CA LYS A 5 19.93 15.48 40.67
C LYS A 5 20.52 15.46 39.25
N PRO A 6 21.76 15.95 39.07
CA PRO A 6 22.41 15.92 37.75
C PRO A 6 22.60 14.48 37.29
N LYS A 7 22.18 14.17 36.05
CA LYS A 7 22.38 12.85 35.45
C LYS A 7 23.85 12.59 35.18
N LEU A 8 24.32 11.35 35.43
CA LEU A 8 25.68 10.93 35.21
C LEU A 8 25.93 10.78 33.68
N ALA A 9 26.83 11.59 33.14
CA ALA A 9 27.27 11.52 31.74
C ALA A 9 28.66 12.09 31.59
N SER A 10 29.45 11.55 30.63
CA SER A 10 30.78 12.09 30.33
C SER A 10 30.70 13.47 29.65
N PRO A 11 31.77 14.31 29.76
CA PRO A 11 31.80 15.61 29.08
C PRO A 11 31.53 15.49 27.54
N LYS A 12 32.03 14.42 26.92
CA LYS A 12 31.83 14.13 25.49
C LYS A 12 30.34 13.89 25.17
N VAL A 13 29.66 13.07 25.97
CA VAL A 13 28.21 12.81 25.79
C VAL A 13 27.38 14.05 26.06
N ARG A 14 27.75 14.90 27.03
CA ARG A 14 27.09 16.18 27.28
C ARG A 14 27.25 17.16 26.11
N LYS A 15 28.43 17.21 25.48
CA LYS A 15 28.67 18.01 24.26
C LYS A 15 27.82 17.49 23.10
N PHE A 16 27.81 16.17 22.88
CA PHE A 16 27.04 15.51 21.83
C PHE A 16 25.53 15.74 21.99
N ALA A 17 24.97 15.59 23.22
CA ALA A 17 23.57 15.87 23.48
C ALA A 17 23.22 17.35 23.18
N ARG A 18 24.07 18.30 23.53
CA ARG A 18 23.89 19.74 23.21
C ARG A 18 23.92 20.03 21.72
N GLN A 19 24.83 19.40 20.99
CA GLN A 19 24.92 19.54 19.51
C GLN A 19 23.65 19.07 18.81
N LEU A 20 23.00 18.05 19.36
CA LEU A 20 21.75 17.47 18.82
C LEU A 20 20.47 18.07 19.45
N GLY A 21 20.59 19.12 20.28
CA GLY A 21 19.45 19.78 20.95
C GLY A 21 18.76 18.92 22.00
N ALA A 22 19.36 17.79 22.42
CA ALA A 22 18.76 16.87 23.37
C ALA A 22 18.99 17.29 24.81
N ASN A 23 17.92 17.35 25.62
CA ASN A 23 18.03 17.62 27.05
C ASN A 23 18.42 16.36 27.81
N ILE A 24 19.67 16.29 28.26
CA ILE A 24 20.26 15.12 28.92
C ILE A 24 19.51 14.72 30.21
N ILE A 25 18.79 15.63 30.86
CA ILE A 25 18.00 15.36 32.08
C ILE A 25 16.81 14.44 31.78
N LYS A 26 16.31 14.49 30.56
CA LYS A 26 15.17 13.67 30.09
C LYS A 26 15.59 12.30 29.61
N ILE A 27 16.88 12.07 29.35
CA ILE A 27 17.40 10.81 28.80
C ILE A 27 17.61 9.80 29.94
N GLN A 28 17.13 8.57 29.76
CA GLN A 28 17.36 7.46 30.67
C GLN A 28 18.67 6.77 30.28
N GLY A 29 19.66 6.74 31.15
CA GLY A 29 20.95 6.11 30.86
C GLY A 29 20.87 4.60 30.99
N SER A 30 21.44 3.90 30.06
CA SER A 30 21.51 2.41 29.99
C SER A 30 22.73 1.83 30.70
N GLN A 31 23.78 2.63 30.95
CA GLN A 31 25.01 2.12 31.53
C GLN A 31 24.93 2.01 33.08
N ARG A 32 25.97 1.33 33.64
CA ARG A 32 26.10 1.10 35.10
C ARG A 32 25.86 2.39 35.89
N SER A 33 25.06 2.30 36.93
CA SER A 33 24.63 3.46 37.78
C SER A 33 23.79 4.51 37.03
N GLY A 34 23.09 4.15 35.95
CA GLY A 34 22.23 5.06 35.18
C GLY A 34 22.97 6.12 34.37
N ARG A 35 24.22 5.83 34.00
CA ARG A 35 25.04 6.73 33.17
C ARG A 35 24.53 6.76 31.73
N VAL A 36 24.43 7.96 31.18
CA VAL A 36 23.97 8.18 29.80
C VAL A 36 25.11 7.97 28.79
N SER A 37 24.89 7.15 27.77
CA SER A 37 25.79 6.90 26.64
C SER A 37 25.44 7.73 25.41
N GLU A 38 26.29 7.75 24.39
CA GLU A 38 25.98 8.37 23.10
C GLU A 38 24.82 7.67 22.38
N GLU A 39 24.69 6.35 22.54
CA GLU A 39 23.57 5.57 22.00
C GLU A 39 22.25 5.94 22.64
N ASP A 40 22.21 6.18 23.95
CA ASP A 40 21.00 6.64 24.63
C ASP A 40 20.51 7.99 24.10
N VAL A 41 21.45 8.88 23.79
CA VAL A 41 21.13 10.18 23.15
C VAL A 41 20.53 9.99 21.77
N LYS A 42 21.14 9.14 20.93
CA LYS A 42 20.62 8.83 19.58
C LYS A 42 19.22 8.20 19.63
N ASN A 43 19.03 7.22 20.52
CA ASN A 43 17.76 6.51 20.67
C ASN A 43 16.66 7.45 21.20
N PHE A 44 17.00 8.36 22.13
CA PHE A 44 16.08 9.37 22.63
C PHE A 44 15.60 10.31 21.52
N ILE A 45 16.52 10.79 20.69
CA ILE A 45 16.18 11.67 19.56
C ILE A 45 15.34 10.92 18.53
N LYS A 46 15.74 9.69 18.16
CA LYS A 46 14.97 8.85 17.23
C LYS A 46 13.54 8.63 17.73
N LYS A 47 13.39 8.38 19.02
CA LYS A 47 12.07 8.23 19.66
C LYS A 47 11.25 9.53 19.62
N GLN A 48 11.87 10.69 19.91
CA GLN A 48 11.19 11.98 19.80
C GLN A 48 10.71 12.28 18.38
N PHE A 49 11.53 12.00 17.36
CA PHE A 49 11.11 12.17 15.97
C PHE A 49 9.93 11.26 15.59
N LEU A 50 9.94 9.99 16.03
CA LEU A 50 8.82 9.08 15.83
C LEU A 50 7.55 9.50 16.57
N ASP A 51 7.69 10.03 17.79
CA ASP A 51 6.58 10.52 18.59
C ASP A 51 5.98 11.82 18.01
N VAL A 52 6.78 12.70 17.39
CA VAL A 52 6.30 13.89 16.68
C VAL A 52 5.53 13.50 15.43
N GLN A 53 6.08 12.61 14.59
CA GLN A 53 5.36 12.10 13.40
C GLN A 53 4.05 11.38 13.76
N ASN A 54 4.05 10.63 14.85
CA ASN A 54 2.84 9.97 15.34
C ASN A 54 1.83 10.95 16.00
N LYS A 55 2.27 12.09 16.51
CA LYS A 55 1.38 13.14 17.04
C LYS A 55 0.76 13.95 15.92
N GLU A 56 1.53 14.39 14.94
CA GLU A 56 1.00 15.11 13.78
C GLU A 56 -0.05 14.28 13.02
N SER A 57 0.20 12.98 12.83
CA SER A 57 -0.79 12.10 12.22
C SER A 57 -2.02 11.82 13.10
N LYS A 58 -1.92 11.97 14.44
CA LYS A 58 -3.05 11.83 15.37
C LYS A 58 -3.83 13.13 15.58
N GLU A 59 -3.19 14.29 15.45
CA GLU A 59 -3.88 15.60 15.59
C GLU A 59 -4.71 15.95 14.36
N ILE A 60 -4.28 15.53 13.15
CA ILE A 60 -5.08 15.70 11.92
C ILE A 60 -6.40 14.90 11.94
N LEU A 61 -6.53 13.89 12.83
CA LEU A 61 -7.70 13.00 12.90
C LEU A 61 -8.56 13.16 14.16
N LYS A 62 -8.23 14.07 15.05
CA LYS A 62 -9.13 14.47 16.13
C LYS A 62 -10.04 15.60 15.61
N SER A 63 -11.15 15.22 15.00
CA SER A 63 -12.25 16.16 14.88
C SER A 63 -12.76 16.40 16.31
N ASP A 64 -12.62 17.62 16.83
CA ASP A 64 -13.32 18.08 18.04
C ASP A 64 -14.84 18.14 17.87
N TYR A 65 -15.36 17.34 16.94
CA TYR A 65 -16.72 17.36 16.44
C TYR A 65 -17.53 16.29 17.16
N ASN A 66 -18.45 16.73 18.00
CA ASN A 66 -19.36 15.85 18.73
C ASN A 66 -20.61 15.58 17.89
N HIS A 67 -20.63 14.47 17.19
CA HIS A 67 -21.75 14.08 16.32
C HIS A 67 -23.10 13.96 17.03
N ASN A 68 -23.09 13.68 18.36
CA ASN A 68 -24.32 13.54 19.14
C ASN A 68 -25.13 14.84 19.27
N GLU A 69 -24.48 16.00 19.06
CA GLU A 69 -25.15 17.31 19.10
C GLU A 69 -26.10 17.54 17.92
N PHE A 70 -25.90 16.78 16.83
CA PHE A 70 -26.68 16.96 15.59
C PHE A 70 -27.77 15.89 15.41
N GLY A 71 -27.80 14.85 16.24
CA GLY A 71 -28.82 13.83 16.20
C GLY A 71 -28.37 12.44 16.64
N LYS A 72 -29.21 11.46 16.42
CA LYS A 72 -28.90 10.08 16.74
C LYS A 72 -27.79 9.54 15.82
N ILE A 73 -26.77 8.93 16.41
CA ILE A 73 -25.68 8.30 15.67
C ILE A 73 -25.68 6.79 15.87
N GLU A 74 -25.19 6.07 14.89
CA GLU A 74 -24.91 4.64 14.96
C GLU A 74 -23.40 4.42 14.74
N ILE A 75 -22.72 3.77 15.69
CA ILE A 75 -21.29 3.48 15.60
C ILE A 75 -21.12 2.02 15.21
N LYS A 76 -20.43 1.79 14.09
CA LYS A 76 -20.10 0.45 13.59
C LYS A 76 -18.60 0.27 13.45
N ASP A 77 -18.07 -0.86 13.86
CA ASP A 77 -16.68 -1.22 13.66
C ASP A 77 -16.36 -1.43 12.18
N LEU A 78 -15.23 -0.87 11.73
CA LEU A 78 -14.72 -1.12 10.38
C LEU A 78 -14.22 -2.56 10.24
N PRO A 79 -14.60 -3.28 9.16
CA PRO A 79 -14.03 -4.58 8.83
C PRO A 79 -12.51 -4.54 8.74
N ARG A 80 -11.85 -5.65 9.10
CA ARG A 80 -10.38 -5.74 9.11
C ARG A 80 -9.74 -5.33 7.78
N ILE A 81 -10.32 -5.75 6.65
CA ILE A 81 -9.84 -5.41 5.31
C ILE A 81 -9.88 -3.90 5.10
N LYS A 82 -10.98 -3.24 5.47
CA LYS A 82 -11.09 -1.77 5.34
C LYS A 82 -10.11 -1.04 6.26
N LYS A 83 -9.85 -1.53 7.48
CA LYS A 83 -8.85 -0.95 8.39
C LYS A 83 -7.42 -0.99 7.81
N ILE A 84 -7.07 -2.06 7.10
CA ILE A 84 -5.75 -2.21 6.48
C ILE A 84 -5.65 -1.39 5.20
N SER A 85 -6.64 -1.52 4.31
CA SER A 85 -6.62 -0.87 2.99
C SER A 85 -6.68 0.65 3.08
N SER A 86 -7.45 1.23 4.04
CA SER A 86 -7.56 2.68 4.19
C SER A 86 -6.21 3.34 4.47
N LYS A 87 -5.39 2.74 5.35
CA LYS A 87 -4.05 3.25 5.66
C LYS A 87 -3.13 3.22 4.43
N GLN A 88 -3.17 2.10 3.69
CA GLN A 88 -2.33 1.95 2.50
C GLN A 88 -2.76 2.89 1.37
N LEU A 89 -4.07 3.04 1.17
CA LEU A 89 -4.61 3.96 0.17
C LEU A 89 -4.30 5.42 0.50
N ALA A 90 -4.46 5.83 1.77
CA ALA A 90 -4.10 7.18 2.21
C ALA A 90 -2.61 7.47 1.98
N LYS A 91 -1.74 6.50 2.32
CA LYS A 91 -0.29 6.61 2.05
C LYS A 91 0.00 6.77 0.56
N SER A 92 -0.58 5.92 -0.28
CA SER A 92 -0.38 5.99 -1.74
C SER A 92 -0.88 7.31 -2.32
N TRP A 93 -2.01 7.83 -1.83
CA TRP A 93 -2.56 9.10 -2.28
C TRP A 93 -1.66 10.30 -1.96
N THR A 94 -1.01 10.29 -0.80
CA THR A 94 -0.12 11.39 -0.38
C THR A 94 1.29 11.29 -0.96
N GLU A 95 1.80 10.07 -1.18
CA GLU A 95 3.20 9.87 -1.59
C GLU A 95 3.38 9.77 -3.10
N ILE A 96 2.36 9.35 -3.86
CA ILE A 96 2.47 9.11 -5.30
C ILE A 96 1.73 10.20 -6.08
N PRO A 97 2.44 11.01 -6.91
CA PRO A 97 1.77 11.95 -7.82
C PRO A 97 0.87 11.19 -8.80
N HIS A 98 -0.42 11.55 -8.80
CA HIS A 98 -1.40 10.92 -9.68
C HIS A 98 -1.71 11.83 -10.86
N VAL A 99 -1.74 11.25 -12.07
CA VAL A 99 -2.17 11.91 -13.30
C VAL A 99 -3.29 11.07 -13.91
N THR A 100 -4.39 11.71 -14.29
CA THR A 100 -5.51 11.04 -14.98
C THR A 100 -5.56 11.51 -16.42
N GLN A 101 -5.59 10.56 -17.35
CA GLN A 101 -5.78 10.80 -18.77
C GLN A 101 -7.05 10.07 -19.23
N HIS A 102 -7.88 10.76 -20.03
CA HIS A 102 -9.11 10.21 -20.60
C HIS A 102 -8.92 10.05 -22.10
N ASP A 103 -9.44 8.95 -22.63
CA ASP A 103 -9.42 8.65 -24.05
C ASP A 103 -10.64 7.76 -24.41
N GLU A 104 -11.01 7.72 -25.68
CA GLU A 104 -12.09 6.89 -26.19
C GLU A 104 -11.58 5.97 -27.29
N ILE A 105 -12.07 4.72 -27.28
CA ILE A 105 -11.68 3.72 -28.26
C ILE A 105 -12.90 2.93 -28.73
N ASP A 106 -13.02 2.73 -30.06
CA ASP A 106 -14.01 1.83 -30.63
C ASP A 106 -13.59 0.36 -30.39
N ILE A 107 -14.45 -0.40 -29.72
CA ILE A 107 -14.24 -1.81 -29.40
C ILE A 107 -15.16 -2.74 -30.19
N THR A 108 -15.84 -2.26 -31.22
CA THR A 108 -16.86 -3.03 -31.98
C THR A 108 -16.26 -4.32 -32.54
N GLU A 109 -15.14 -4.27 -33.25
CA GLU A 109 -14.48 -5.45 -33.82
C GLU A 109 -14.02 -6.44 -32.74
N MET A 110 -13.53 -5.93 -31.60
CA MET A 110 -13.15 -6.78 -30.46
C MET A 110 -14.37 -7.51 -29.88
N GLU A 111 -15.52 -6.84 -29.75
CA GLU A 111 -16.76 -7.43 -29.24
C GLU A 111 -17.33 -8.46 -30.21
N ASP A 112 -17.30 -8.20 -31.50
CA ASP A 112 -17.71 -9.15 -32.53
C ASP A 112 -16.83 -10.41 -32.49
N PHE A 113 -15.51 -10.22 -32.42
CA PHE A 113 -14.57 -11.33 -32.28
C PHE A 113 -14.84 -12.11 -30.97
N ARG A 114 -15.00 -11.43 -29.84
CA ARG A 114 -15.29 -12.07 -28.54
C ARG A 114 -16.58 -12.90 -28.59
N ASN A 115 -17.62 -12.40 -29.26
CA ASN A 115 -18.90 -13.07 -29.40
C ASN A 115 -18.85 -14.26 -30.38
N SER A 116 -17.92 -14.26 -31.33
CA SER A 116 -17.69 -15.34 -32.26
C SER A 116 -16.89 -16.51 -31.71
N LEU A 117 -16.22 -16.32 -30.53
CA LEU A 117 -15.35 -17.34 -29.96
C LEU A 117 -16.08 -18.64 -29.65
N ARG A 118 -15.59 -19.74 -30.23
CA ARG A 118 -16.07 -21.11 -29.98
C ARG A 118 -14.89 -22.01 -29.64
N ASP A 119 -15.14 -23.03 -28.86
CA ASP A 119 -14.17 -24.09 -28.60
C ASP A 119 -14.03 -24.94 -29.87
N LEU A 120 -12.80 -25.18 -30.32
CA LEU A 120 -12.48 -25.88 -31.54
C LEU A 120 -12.92 -27.36 -31.54
N TYR A 121 -13.02 -27.94 -30.36
CA TYR A 121 -13.35 -29.37 -30.23
C TYR A 121 -14.84 -29.60 -29.89
N THR A 122 -15.41 -28.76 -29.07
CA THR A 122 -16.81 -28.92 -28.59
C THR A 122 -17.81 -28.06 -29.37
N GLY A 123 -17.34 -27.01 -30.08
CA GLY A 123 -18.18 -26.01 -30.72
C GLY A 123 -18.91 -25.09 -29.75
N GLU A 124 -18.72 -25.28 -28.44
CA GLU A 124 -19.38 -24.48 -27.40
C GLU A 124 -18.85 -23.05 -27.37
N LYS A 125 -19.73 -22.11 -26.98
CA LYS A 125 -19.36 -20.71 -26.85
C LYS A 125 -18.37 -20.51 -25.69
N ILE A 126 -17.20 -19.95 -25.98
CA ILE A 126 -16.22 -19.58 -24.95
C ILE A 126 -16.64 -18.25 -24.33
N SER A 127 -17.10 -18.30 -23.10
CA SER A 127 -17.49 -17.09 -22.36
C SER A 127 -16.28 -16.41 -21.77
N VAL A 128 -15.75 -15.39 -22.47
CA VAL A 128 -14.65 -14.53 -22.01
C VAL A 128 -15.14 -13.10 -21.84
N THR A 129 -14.70 -12.45 -20.78
CA THR A 129 -15.04 -11.03 -20.53
C THR A 129 -14.10 -10.10 -21.32
N PRO A 130 -14.54 -8.87 -21.68
CA PRO A 130 -13.66 -7.86 -22.31
C PRO A 130 -12.38 -7.60 -21.51
N LEU A 131 -12.43 -7.76 -20.19
CA LEU A 131 -11.27 -7.58 -19.30
C LEU A 131 -10.09 -8.49 -19.68
N ALA A 132 -10.34 -9.71 -20.18
CA ALA A 132 -9.26 -10.61 -20.61
C ALA A 132 -8.47 -10.04 -21.81
N PHE A 133 -9.15 -9.36 -22.74
CA PHE A 133 -8.53 -8.67 -23.86
C PHE A 133 -7.74 -7.45 -23.38
N ILE A 134 -8.32 -6.65 -22.50
CA ILE A 134 -7.65 -5.50 -21.89
C ILE A 134 -6.37 -5.94 -21.19
N MET A 135 -6.41 -7.03 -20.40
CA MET A 135 -5.22 -7.55 -19.73
C MET A 135 -4.12 -7.95 -20.71
N LYS A 136 -4.49 -8.54 -21.85
CA LYS A 136 -3.52 -8.92 -22.89
C LYS A 136 -2.93 -7.69 -23.57
N ALA A 137 -3.74 -6.67 -23.85
CA ALA A 137 -3.30 -5.39 -24.39
C ALA A 137 -2.34 -4.67 -23.42
N VAL A 138 -2.69 -4.60 -22.13
CA VAL A 138 -1.84 -4.04 -21.08
C VAL A 138 -0.47 -4.72 -21.02
N VAL A 139 -0.43 -6.06 -21.07
CA VAL A 139 0.84 -6.79 -21.08
C VAL A 139 1.69 -6.43 -22.31
N ASN A 140 1.09 -6.29 -23.49
CA ASN A 140 1.81 -5.86 -24.67
C ASN A 140 2.34 -4.43 -24.54
N ALA A 141 1.54 -3.51 -24.01
CA ALA A 141 1.97 -2.14 -23.74
C ALA A 141 3.14 -2.10 -22.73
N LEU A 142 3.07 -2.88 -21.65
CA LEU A 142 4.15 -2.96 -20.65
C LEU A 142 5.47 -3.54 -21.22
N LYS A 143 5.42 -4.36 -22.27
CA LYS A 143 6.61 -4.84 -22.97
C LYS A 143 7.25 -3.75 -23.82
N ILE A 144 6.43 -2.91 -24.46
CA ILE A 144 6.89 -1.79 -25.29
C ILE A 144 7.39 -0.64 -24.42
N PHE A 145 6.71 -0.38 -23.32
CA PHE A 145 6.99 0.70 -22.39
C PHE A 145 7.42 0.18 -20.99
N PRO A 146 8.64 -0.33 -20.84
CA PRO A 146 9.07 -1.01 -19.61
C PRO A 146 9.09 -0.12 -18.37
N ASN A 147 9.14 1.19 -18.53
CA ASN A 147 9.07 2.14 -17.41
C ASN A 147 7.76 2.00 -16.60
N PHE A 148 6.65 1.61 -17.23
CA PHE A 148 5.39 1.36 -16.55
C PHE A 148 5.36 0.03 -15.79
N ASN A 149 6.33 -0.88 -16.05
CA ASN A 149 6.50 -2.12 -15.29
C ASN A 149 7.75 -2.06 -14.40
N ALA A 150 7.96 -0.93 -13.74
CA ALA A 150 9.10 -0.68 -12.88
C ALA A 150 8.67 -0.27 -11.47
N SER A 151 9.59 -0.29 -10.53
CA SER A 151 9.43 0.28 -9.19
C SER A 151 10.62 1.17 -8.87
N LEU A 152 10.34 2.30 -8.23
CA LEU A 152 11.38 3.22 -7.75
C LEU A 152 11.85 2.76 -6.36
N ASP A 153 13.14 2.56 -6.21
CA ASP A 153 13.83 2.41 -4.93
C ASP A 153 14.47 3.76 -4.58
N SER A 154 13.72 4.57 -3.83
CA SER A 154 14.13 5.95 -3.49
C SER A 154 15.34 5.96 -2.56
N GLU A 155 15.49 4.96 -1.69
CA GLU A 155 16.60 4.90 -0.71
C GLU A 155 17.94 4.70 -1.41
N ASN A 156 17.97 3.86 -2.45
CA ASN A 156 19.18 3.55 -3.23
C ASN A 156 19.25 4.28 -4.58
N SER A 157 18.30 5.19 -4.86
CA SER A 157 18.21 5.92 -6.13
C SER A 157 18.26 5.02 -7.36
N LYS A 158 17.50 3.90 -7.32
CA LYS A 158 17.48 2.88 -8.38
C LYS A 158 16.09 2.68 -8.95
N ILE A 159 16.02 2.31 -10.24
CA ILE A 159 14.79 1.85 -10.89
C ILE A 159 14.89 0.34 -11.09
N ILE A 160 13.89 -0.39 -10.60
CA ILE A 160 13.82 -1.84 -10.69
C ILE A 160 12.83 -2.22 -11.79
N TYR A 161 13.33 -2.63 -12.97
CA TYR A 161 12.51 -3.11 -14.08
C TYR A 161 12.08 -4.56 -13.85
N LYS A 162 10.77 -4.79 -13.85
CA LYS A 162 10.20 -6.13 -13.65
C LYS A 162 10.16 -6.86 -14.99
N LYS A 163 10.74 -8.06 -15.04
CA LYS A 163 10.73 -8.93 -16.23
C LYS A 163 9.61 -9.98 -16.17
N TYR A 164 8.64 -9.79 -15.29
CA TYR A 164 7.44 -10.62 -15.13
C TYR A 164 6.20 -9.74 -15.26
N PHE A 165 5.12 -10.33 -15.77
CA PHE A 165 3.86 -9.62 -16.05
C PHE A 165 2.74 -10.23 -15.21
N HIS A 166 2.56 -9.70 -14.01
CA HIS A 166 1.50 -10.06 -13.08
C HIS A 166 0.52 -8.91 -13.00
N ILE A 167 -0.74 -9.18 -13.30
CA ILE A 167 -1.79 -8.16 -13.32
C ILE A 167 -2.69 -8.34 -12.11
N GLY A 168 -2.81 -7.29 -11.30
CA GLY A 168 -3.79 -7.21 -10.22
C GLY A 168 -5.14 -6.78 -10.78
N VAL A 169 -6.19 -7.49 -10.38
CA VAL A 169 -7.56 -7.17 -10.77
C VAL A 169 -8.38 -6.86 -9.53
N ALA A 170 -8.96 -5.66 -9.48
CA ALA A 170 -9.81 -5.28 -8.36
C ALA A 170 -11.14 -6.06 -8.40
N VAL A 171 -11.45 -6.72 -7.29
CA VAL A 171 -12.70 -7.47 -7.09
C VAL A 171 -13.40 -6.89 -5.87
N ASP A 172 -14.61 -6.40 -6.07
CA ASP A 172 -15.47 -5.96 -4.97
C ASP A 172 -16.09 -7.18 -4.27
N THR A 173 -16.04 -7.14 -2.93
CA THR A 173 -16.56 -8.20 -2.08
C THR A 173 -17.36 -7.59 -0.93
N PRO A 174 -18.29 -8.35 -0.29
CA PRO A 174 -19.03 -7.87 0.88
C PRO A 174 -18.13 -7.40 2.03
N HIS A 175 -16.88 -7.87 2.07
CA HIS A 175 -15.92 -7.54 3.13
C HIS A 175 -14.99 -6.37 2.75
N GLY A 176 -15.05 -5.87 1.52
CA GLY A 176 -14.23 -4.79 0.97
C GLY A 176 -13.52 -5.18 -0.31
N LEU A 177 -12.80 -4.22 -0.90
CA LEU A 177 -12.07 -4.39 -2.14
C LEU A 177 -10.84 -5.30 -1.94
N MET A 178 -10.72 -6.33 -2.78
CA MET A 178 -9.56 -7.22 -2.84
C MET A 178 -8.91 -7.11 -4.22
N VAL A 179 -7.58 -7.18 -4.28
CA VAL A 179 -6.82 -7.07 -5.53
C VAL A 179 -5.94 -8.31 -5.71
N PRO A 180 -6.52 -9.45 -6.10
CA PRO A 180 -5.75 -10.65 -6.41
C PRO A 180 -4.86 -10.45 -7.62
N LYS A 181 -3.75 -11.19 -7.68
CA LYS A 181 -2.76 -11.16 -8.77
C LYS A 181 -2.94 -12.35 -9.69
N ILE A 182 -3.16 -12.12 -10.97
CA ILE A 182 -3.04 -13.14 -12.01
C ILE A 182 -1.60 -13.11 -12.50
N ARG A 183 -0.90 -14.24 -12.32
CA ARG A 183 0.53 -14.34 -12.57
C ARG A 183 0.82 -14.75 -14.01
N ASN A 184 1.93 -14.23 -14.58
CA ASN A 184 2.44 -14.62 -15.90
C ASN A 184 1.40 -14.51 -17.02
N VAL A 185 0.66 -13.40 -17.07
CA VAL A 185 -0.39 -13.14 -18.07
C VAL A 185 0.19 -13.13 -19.51
N ASP A 186 1.46 -12.78 -19.65
CA ASP A 186 2.20 -12.82 -20.93
C ASP A 186 2.22 -14.23 -21.56
N LYS A 187 2.24 -15.28 -20.73
CA LYS A 187 2.29 -16.69 -21.14
C LYS A 187 0.91 -17.33 -21.32
N MET A 188 -0.15 -16.60 -21.04
CA MET A 188 -1.53 -17.11 -21.14
C MET A 188 -2.18 -16.67 -22.45
N ASN A 189 -3.02 -17.55 -23.01
CA ASN A 189 -3.97 -17.17 -24.05
C ASN A 189 -5.23 -16.54 -23.43
N ILE A 190 -6.09 -15.94 -24.24
CA ILE A 190 -7.29 -15.21 -23.79
C ILE A 190 -8.27 -16.15 -23.05
N LYS A 191 -8.44 -17.40 -23.52
CA LYS A 191 -9.30 -18.40 -22.85
C LYS A 191 -8.84 -18.66 -21.44
N LYS A 192 -7.54 -18.92 -21.24
CA LYS A 192 -6.94 -19.18 -19.92
C LYS A 192 -7.02 -17.98 -18.99
N ILE A 193 -6.82 -16.76 -19.51
CA ILE A 193 -7.02 -15.53 -18.72
C ILE A 193 -8.47 -15.45 -18.23
N GLY A 194 -9.44 -15.73 -19.11
CA GLY A 194 -10.86 -15.73 -18.75
C GLY A 194 -11.21 -16.76 -17.66
N GLU A 195 -10.64 -17.96 -17.74
CA GLU A 195 -10.82 -19.03 -16.73
C GLU A 195 -10.23 -18.61 -15.38
N GLU A 196 -9.00 -18.08 -15.38
CA GLU A 196 -8.34 -17.60 -14.15
C GLU A 196 -9.09 -16.41 -13.53
N LEU A 197 -9.63 -15.48 -14.33
CA LEU A 197 -10.46 -14.38 -13.85
C LEU A 197 -11.70 -14.90 -13.12
N LYS A 198 -12.41 -15.86 -13.69
CA LYS A 198 -13.60 -16.47 -13.07
C LYS A 198 -13.25 -17.15 -11.76
N LYS A 199 -12.18 -17.97 -11.75
CA LYS A 199 -11.70 -18.70 -10.59
C LYS A 199 -11.33 -17.75 -9.44
N VAL A 200 -10.50 -16.74 -9.74
CA VAL A 200 -10.01 -15.77 -8.76
C VAL A 200 -11.14 -14.92 -8.20
N SER A 201 -12.07 -14.45 -9.04
CA SER A 201 -13.25 -13.71 -8.60
C SER A 201 -14.12 -14.50 -7.64
N LYS A 202 -14.33 -15.80 -7.90
CA LYS A 202 -15.07 -16.70 -7.01
C LYS A 202 -14.36 -16.88 -5.67
N LEU A 203 -13.04 -17.16 -5.69
CA LEU A 203 -12.24 -17.33 -4.47
C LEU A 203 -12.20 -16.07 -3.61
N CYS A 204 -12.16 -14.88 -4.22
CA CYS A 204 -12.22 -13.61 -3.50
C CYS A 204 -13.56 -13.44 -2.76
N ARG A 205 -14.68 -13.71 -3.42
CA ARG A 205 -16.01 -13.60 -2.80
C ARG A 205 -16.19 -14.60 -1.66
N GLU A 206 -15.57 -15.78 -1.77
CA GLU A 206 -15.60 -16.82 -0.74
C GLU A 206 -14.51 -16.62 0.35
N LEU A 207 -13.69 -15.57 0.27
CA LEU A 207 -12.53 -15.30 1.16
C LEU A 207 -11.52 -16.46 1.24
N LYS A 208 -11.42 -17.27 0.19
CA LYS A 208 -10.53 -18.44 0.10
C LYS A 208 -9.27 -18.19 -0.72
N ILE A 209 -8.92 -16.92 -0.95
CA ILE A 209 -7.75 -16.57 -1.73
C ILE A 209 -6.50 -16.55 -0.83
N ASP A 210 -5.46 -17.25 -1.23
CA ASP A 210 -4.17 -17.22 -0.58
C ASP A 210 -3.45 -15.89 -0.88
N LYS A 211 -2.63 -15.45 0.08
CA LYS A 211 -1.89 -14.18 0.02
C LYS A 211 -0.80 -14.17 -1.04
#